data_dba2e80a936b293ba457c1e7d6be06d6
#
_entry.id   dba2e80a936b293ba457c1e7d6be06d6
#
_cell.length_a   1.000
_cell.length_b   1.000
_cell.length_c   1.000
_cell.angle_alpha   90.00
_cell.angle_beta   90.00
_cell.angle_gamma   90.00
#
_symmetry.space_group_name_H-M   'P 1'
#
loop_
_entity.id
_entity.type
_entity.pdbx_description
1 polymer ?
#
loop_
_entity_poly.entity_id
_entity_poly.type
_entity_poly.pdbx_seq_one_letter_code
_entity_poly.pdbx_strand_id
1 'polypeptide(L)'
;MINLSKGGRVNLSKDDNGNKLSKVFFGANWGAIKSGGFLGFGGGTEAVDLDASVVLMDANKRKLETVYFGHKDSSDRAIHHSGDDLVGDTNGDDGMDNETISVELDRIRPEVEYVAFILNSYRHQRFDKIPYMGLRIYTTTDGRPVTRPNSNPNVLAKYNLDNDSNDPDTTFVGREAIILGYAYRKDGEWKFKALGNTGSWQSIGEIERVLPNFI
;
A
#
# COMPACT_ATOMS: atom_id res chain seq x y z
N MET A 1 -9.14 10.89 -11.53
CA MET A 1 -8.39 9.68 -11.16
C MET A 1 -7.09 9.60 -11.95
N ILE A 2 -5.96 9.41 -11.28
CA ILE A 2 -4.61 9.38 -11.85
C ILE A 2 -4.10 7.92 -11.84
N ASN A 3 -3.59 7.43 -12.97
CA ASN A 3 -2.83 6.18 -12.99
C ASN A 3 -1.36 6.53 -12.69
N LEU A 4 -0.87 6.09 -11.54
CA LEU A 4 0.50 6.33 -11.12
C LEU A 4 1.46 5.34 -11.78
N SER A 5 2.63 5.83 -12.11
CA SER A 5 3.83 5.05 -12.43
C SER A 5 4.95 5.42 -11.45
N LYS A 6 6.05 4.69 -11.46
CA LYS A 6 7.25 5.00 -10.65
C LYS A 6 7.64 6.48 -10.80
N GLY A 7 7.77 7.18 -9.69
CA GLY A 7 8.04 8.62 -9.63
C GLY A 7 6.81 9.53 -9.77
N GLY A 8 5.64 8.97 -10.14
CA GLY A 8 4.37 9.71 -10.23
C GLY A 8 3.94 10.29 -8.89
N ARG A 9 3.19 11.40 -8.94
CA ARG A 9 2.74 12.12 -7.73
C ARG A 9 1.26 12.44 -7.79
N VAL A 10 0.62 12.48 -6.62
CA VAL A 10 -0.76 12.93 -6.46
C VAL A 10 -0.89 13.82 -5.22
N ASN A 11 -1.77 14.82 -5.28
CA ASN A 11 -2.12 15.66 -4.13
C ASN A 11 -3.11 14.87 -3.24
N LEU A 12 -2.82 14.78 -1.95
CA LEU A 12 -3.70 14.14 -0.97
C LEU A 12 -4.57 15.13 -0.21
N SER A 13 -4.22 16.42 -0.24
CA SER A 13 -4.93 17.47 0.52
C SER A 13 -6.09 18.10 -0.24
N LYS A 14 -6.18 17.84 -1.56
CA LYS A 14 -7.23 18.38 -2.43
C LYS A 14 -7.66 17.36 -3.47
N ASP A 15 -8.96 17.34 -3.77
CA ASP A 15 -9.50 16.59 -4.91
C ASP A 15 -9.29 17.32 -6.26
N ASP A 16 -9.72 16.69 -7.36
CA ASP A 16 -9.64 17.26 -8.72
C ASP A 16 -10.42 18.58 -8.89
N ASN A 17 -11.35 18.88 -7.98
CA ASN A 17 -12.16 20.11 -7.95
C ASN A 17 -11.55 21.18 -7.01
N GLY A 18 -10.43 20.88 -6.34
CA GLY A 18 -9.79 21.77 -5.39
C GLY A 18 -10.41 21.77 -3.98
N ASN A 19 -11.35 20.88 -3.70
CA ASN A 19 -11.93 20.75 -2.35
C ASN A 19 -10.91 20.14 -1.40
N LYS A 20 -10.85 20.68 -0.17
CA LYS A 20 -9.95 20.17 0.87
C LYS A 20 -10.33 18.73 1.24
N LEU A 21 -9.32 17.87 1.30
CA LEU A 21 -9.42 16.51 1.83
C LEU A 21 -8.78 16.46 3.22
N SER A 22 -9.53 15.95 4.19
CA SER A 22 -9.04 15.74 5.56
C SER A 22 -8.68 14.30 5.84
N LYS A 23 -9.24 13.35 5.07
CA LYS A 23 -9.04 11.92 5.23
C LYS A 23 -8.92 11.23 3.88
N VAL A 24 -7.93 10.34 3.76
CA VAL A 24 -7.70 9.50 2.58
C VAL A 24 -7.50 8.05 3.02
N PHE A 25 -7.76 7.14 2.10
CA PHE A 25 -7.58 5.70 2.28
C PHE A 25 -6.57 5.19 1.27
N PHE A 26 -5.68 4.33 1.75
CA PHE A 26 -4.73 3.57 0.95
C PHE A 26 -5.14 2.11 1.02
N GLY A 27 -5.73 1.61 -0.06
CA GLY A 27 -6.17 0.25 -0.17
C GLY A 27 -5.17 -0.58 -0.96
N ALA A 28 -4.63 -1.62 -0.35
CA ALA A 28 -3.81 -2.62 -1.01
C ALA A 28 -4.68 -3.82 -1.39
N ASN A 29 -4.52 -4.31 -2.62
CA ASN A 29 -5.19 -5.52 -3.07
C ASN A 29 -4.20 -6.46 -3.78
N TRP A 30 -4.44 -7.76 -3.65
CA TRP A 30 -3.62 -8.80 -4.27
C TRP A 30 -4.42 -10.09 -4.48
N GLY A 31 -3.99 -10.87 -5.46
CA GLY A 31 -4.60 -12.15 -5.76
C GLY A 31 -3.90 -13.31 -5.07
N ALA A 32 -4.67 -14.32 -4.67
CA ALA A 32 -4.16 -15.63 -4.28
C ALA A 32 -3.53 -16.35 -5.47
N ILE A 33 -2.52 -17.20 -5.22
CA ILE A 33 -1.82 -17.95 -6.26
C ILE A 33 -2.69 -19.14 -6.69
N LYS A 34 -2.93 -19.30 -8.00
CA LYS A 34 -3.62 -20.48 -8.55
C LYS A 34 -2.61 -21.56 -8.84
N SER A 35 -2.75 -22.71 -8.19
CA SER A 35 -1.99 -23.91 -8.53
C SER A 35 -2.67 -24.65 -9.68
N GLY A 36 -1.94 -24.90 -10.76
CA GLY A 36 -2.45 -25.65 -11.92
C GLY A 36 -2.70 -27.11 -11.54
N GLY A 37 -3.90 -27.62 -11.84
CA GLY A 37 -4.17 -29.07 -11.78
C GLY A 37 -3.55 -29.81 -12.97
N PHE A 38 -3.19 -31.08 -12.78
CA PHE A 38 -2.76 -31.93 -13.86
C PHE A 38 -3.95 -32.29 -14.74
N LEU A 39 -3.89 -32.03 -16.05
CA LEU A 39 -4.96 -32.26 -17.03
C LEU A 39 -6.30 -31.52 -16.70
N GLY A 40 -6.25 -30.39 -16.01
CA GLY A 40 -7.47 -29.63 -15.68
C GLY A 40 -8.24 -30.16 -14.46
N PHE A 41 -7.74 -31.17 -13.77
CA PHE A 41 -8.30 -31.69 -12.52
C PHE A 41 -7.39 -31.43 -11.34
N GLY A 42 -7.98 -30.96 -10.24
CA GLY A 42 -7.27 -30.82 -8.96
C GLY A 42 -6.46 -29.53 -8.76
N GLY A 43 -6.74 -28.47 -9.53
CA GLY A 43 -6.18 -27.14 -9.26
C GLY A 43 -6.69 -26.59 -7.91
N GLY A 44 -5.78 -26.08 -7.08
CA GLY A 44 -6.08 -25.43 -5.80
C GLY A 44 -5.77 -23.94 -5.86
N THR A 45 -6.09 -23.25 -4.76
CA THR A 45 -5.68 -21.86 -4.53
C THR A 45 -4.75 -21.86 -3.32
N GLU A 46 -3.57 -21.27 -3.47
CA GLU A 46 -2.66 -21.00 -2.37
C GLU A 46 -2.94 -19.59 -1.83
N ALA A 47 -3.23 -19.51 -0.56
CA ALA A 47 -3.43 -18.24 0.13
C ALA A 47 -2.14 -17.41 0.12
N VAL A 48 -2.27 -16.14 -0.20
CA VAL A 48 -1.16 -15.17 -0.20
C VAL A 48 -1.39 -14.19 0.93
N ASP A 49 -0.43 -14.15 1.83
CA ASP A 49 -0.46 -13.37 3.05
C ASP A 49 0.53 -12.21 2.90
N LEU A 50 0.02 -11.05 2.43
CA LEU A 50 0.79 -9.81 2.33
C LEU A 50 0.36 -8.84 3.42
N ASP A 51 1.35 -8.18 4.01
CA ASP A 51 1.14 -7.16 5.03
C ASP A 51 1.37 -5.77 4.47
N ALA A 52 0.34 -4.93 4.50
CA ALA A 52 0.52 -3.50 4.33
C ALA A 52 0.99 -2.86 5.64
N SER A 53 1.93 -1.94 5.56
CA SER A 53 2.44 -1.21 6.71
C SER A 53 2.75 0.23 6.34
N VAL A 54 2.76 1.11 7.33
CA VAL A 54 3.29 2.46 7.17
C VAL A 54 4.32 2.79 8.23
N VAL A 55 5.37 3.46 7.80
CA VAL A 55 6.44 3.97 8.66
C VAL A 55 6.37 5.49 8.68
N LEU A 56 6.13 6.06 9.86
CA LEU A 56 6.13 7.50 10.10
C LEU A 56 7.55 7.95 10.39
N MET A 57 8.00 9.00 9.71
CA MET A 57 9.37 9.49 9.80
C MET A 57 9.41 11.01 9.95
N ASP A 58 10.44 11.51 10.64
CA ASP A 58 10.72 12.93 10.78
C ASP A 58 11.38 13.53 9.52
N ALA A 59 11.66 14.84 9.55
CA ALA A 59 12.32 15.56 8.46
C ALA A 59 13.75 15.05 8.17
N ASN A 60 14.39 14.38 9.13
CA ASN A 60 15.70 13.75 8.98
C ASN A 60 15.60 12.28 8.52
N LYS A 61 14.39 11.83 8.15
CA LYS A 61 14.07 10.46 7.76
C LYS A 61 14.32 9.42 8.86
N ARG A 62 14.29 9.85 10.12
CA ARG A 62 14.39 8.93 11.27
C ARG A 62 12.99 8.39 11.55
N LYS A 63 12.92 7.08 11.76
CA LYS A 63 11.67 6.42 12.14
C LYS A 63 11.15 6.96 13.48
N LEU A 64 9.88 7.32 13.50
CA LEU A 64 9.13 7.71 14.69
C LEU A 64 8.22 6.58 15.17
N GLU A 65 7.50 5.95 14.24
CA GLU A 65 6.50 4.94 14.56
C GLU A 65 6.21 4.06 13.33
N THR A 66 5.71 2.84 13.55
CA THR A 66 5.24 1.94 12.48
C THR A 66 3.83 1.46 12.82
N VAL A 67 2.91 1.57 11.86
CA VAL A 67 1.53 1.06 11.93
C VAL A 67 1.42 -0.13 10.98
N TYR A 68 0.92 -1.26 11.50
CA TYR A 68 0.77 -2.53 10.79
C TYR A 68 -0.32 -3.38 11.49
N PHE A 69 -0.64 -4.57 11.01
CA PHE A 69 -1.71 -5.40 11.57
C PHE A 69 -1.58 -5.66 13.09
N GLY A 70 -0.37 -5.74 13.63
CA GLY A 70 -0.11 -5.93 15.08
C GLY A 70 -0.10 -4.64 15.91
N HIS A 71 -0.02 -3.47 15.27
CA HIS A 71 -0.09 -2.14 15.87
C HIS A 71 -0.92 -1.21 14.98
N LYS A 72 -2.23 -1.32 15.11
CA LYS A 72 -3.20 -0.78 14.15
C LYS A 72 -3.37 0.74 14.18
N ASP A 73 -3.09 1.39 15.28
CA ASP A 73 -3.32 2.83 15.45
C ASP A 73 -2.01 3.56 15.72
N SER A 74 -1.76 4.66 15.02
CA SER A 74 -0.69 5.57 15.40
C SER A 74 -1.00 6.25 16.74
N SER A 75 0.04 6.68 17.46
CA SER A 75 -0.07 7.29 18.79
C SER A 75 -0.96 8.54 18.83
N ASP A 76 -1.00 9.30 17.73
CA ASP A 76 -1.89 10.45 17.51
C ASP A 76 -3.28 10.06 16.98
N ARG A 77 -3.50 8.76 16.70
CA ARG A 77 -4.71 8.21 16.08
C ARG A 77 -5.07 8.84 14.74
N ALA A 78 -4.08 9.35 14.03
CA ALA A 78 -4.25 9.89 12.69
C ALA A 78 -4.23 8.80 11.63
N ILE A 79 -3.57 7.66 11.90
CA ILE A 79 -3.42 6.54 10.98
C ILE A 79 -4.00 5.29 11.62
N HIS A 80 -4.82 4.56 10.86
CA HIS A 80 -5.44 3.31 11.30
C HIS A 80 -5.36 2.23 10.22
N HIS A 81 -4.95 1.03 10.60
CA HIS A 81 -4.88 -0.18 9.78
C HIS A 81 -6.14 -1.03 9.96
N SER A 82 -6.77 -1.49 8.87
CA SER A 82 -8.02 -2.26 8.90
C SER A 82 -7.92 -3.60 9.63
N GLY A 83 -6.78 -4.21 9.56
CA GLY A 83 -6.53 -5.56 10.05
C GLY A 83 -5.90 -6.41 8.96
N ASP A 84 -5.69 -7.67 9.26
CA ASP A 84 -4.88 -8.64 8.55
C ASP A 84 -5.74 -9.47 7.58
N ASP A 85 -5.32 -9.62 6.31
CA ASP A 85 -5.88 -10.53 5.33
C ASP A 85 -4.86 -11.63 4.99
N LEU A 86 -5.14 -12.84 5.47
CA LEU A 86 -4.24 -14.00 5.38
C LEU A 86 -4.32 -14.76 4.04
N VAL A 87 -5.15 -14.31 3.10
CA VAL A 87 -5.56 -15.15 1.95
C VAL A 87 -5.36 -14.49 0.61
N GLY A 88 -5.69 -13.22 0.46
CA GLY A 88 -5.83 -12.55 -0.83
C GLY A 88 -7.08 -13.01 -1.61
N ASP A 89 -7.33 -12.42 -2.76
CA ASP A 89 -8.51 -12.70 -3.58
C ASP A 89 -8.40 -14.07 -4.28
N THR A 90 -9.27 -14.99 -3.93
CA THR A 90 -9.23 -16.37 -4.45
C THR A 90 -9.89 -16.54 -5.82
N ASN A 91 -10.84 -15.66 -6.19
CA ASN A 91 -11.62 -15.76 -7.42
C ASN A 91 -11.33 -14.64 -8.43
N GLY A 92 -10.23 -13.92 -8.27
CA GLY A 92 -9.87 -12.70 -8.99
C GLY A 92 -10.28 -11.46 -8.22
N ASP A 93 -9.86 -10.28 -8.69
CA ASP A 93 -10.13 -8.99 -8.06
C ASP A 93 -11.64 -8.78 -7.88
N ASP A 94 -12.09 -8.70 -6.66
CA ASP A 94 -13.51 -8.48 -6.28
C ASP A 94 -13.86 -6.99 -6.15
N GLY A 95 -12.90 -6.11 -6.42
CA GLY A 95 -13.03 -4.64 -6.35
C GLY A 95 -12.94 -4.08 -4.93
N MET A 96 -12.57 -4.92 -3.95
CA MET A 96 -12.30 -4.49 -2.58
C MET A 96 -10.80 -4.38 -2.34
N ASP A 97 -10.44 -3.88 -1.17
CA ASP A 97 -9.05 -3.92 -0.70
C ASP A 97 -8.93 -5.07 0.30
N ASN A 98 -7.85 -5.86 0.20
CA ASN A 98 -7.51 -6.85 1.19
C ASN A 98 -7.12 -6.17 2.51
N GLU A 99 -6.31 -5.12 2.43
CA GLU A 99 -5.98 -4.28 3.57
C GLU A 99 -6.11 -2.80 3.25
N THR A 100 -6.57 -2.02 4.22
CA THR A 100 -6.74 -0.58 4.08
C THR A 100 -6.07 0.17 5.22
N ILE A 101 -5.30 1.19 4.86
CA ILE A 101 -4.76 2.15 5.82
C ILE A 101 -5.49 3.47 5.64
N SER A 102 -6.19 3.92 6.66
CA SER A 102 -6.83 5.23 6.70
C SER A 102 -5.91 6.27 7.30
N VAL A 103 -5.88 7.45 6.70
CA VAL A 103 -5.00 8.57 7.11
C VAL A 103 -5.84 9.83 7.27
N GLU A 104 -5.95 10.33 8.49
CA GLU A 104 -6.55 11.64 8.82
C GLU A 104 -5.46 12.71 8.76
N LEU A 105 -5.33 13.34 7.59
CA LEU A 105 -4.22 14.24 7.24
C LEU A 105 -4.04 15.42 8.21
N ASP A 106 -5.15 15.99 8.68
CA ASP A 106 -5.15 17.14 9.59
C ASP A 106 -4.74 16.75 11.02
N ARG A 107 -4.74 15.46 11.37
CA ARG A 107 -4.42 14.95 12.72
C ARG A 107 -3.00 14.43 12.85
N ILE A 108 -2.31 14.22 11.74
CA ILE A 108 -0.92 13.75 11.78
C ILE A 108 -0.08 14.77 12.54
N ARG A 109 0.56 14.32 13.61
CA ARG A 109 1.41 15.14 14.47
C ARG A 109 2.50 15.90 13.70
N PRO A 110 2.86 17.13 14.12
CA PRO A 110 3.71 18.04 13.34
C PRO A 110 5.11 17.51 13.02
N GLU A 111 5.67 16.68 13.88
CA GLU A 111 7.02 16.13 13.70
C GLU A 111 7.10 15.06 12.59
N VAL A 112 5.97 14.55 12.11
CA VAL A 112 5.91 13.60 10.99
C VAL A 112 5.99 14.38 9.68
N GLU A 113 7.06 14.17 8.93
CA GLU A 113 7.27 14.75 7.60
C GLU A 113 6.97 13.75 6.48
N TYR A 114 7.24 12.46 6.73
CA TYR A 114 7.02 11.38 5.76
C TYR A 114 6.20 10.25 6.37
N VAL A 115 5.31 9.68 5.57
CA VAL A 115 4.58 8.45 5.85
C VAL A 115 4.83 7.49 4.69
N ALA A 116 5.70 6.51 4.88
CA ALA A 116 6.08 5.56 3.84
C ALA A 116 5.18 4.33 3.90
N PHE A 117 4.71 3.87 2.74
CA PHE A 117 3.83 2.74 2.56
C PHE A 117 4.61 1.55 2.01
N ILE A 118 4.45 0.40 2.64
CA ILE A 118 5.17 -0.84 2.37
C ILE A 118 4.16 -1.96 2.19
N LEU A 119 4.51 -2.94 1.35
CA LEU A 119 3.83 -4.22 1.27
C LEU A 119 4.90 -5.31 1.32
N ASN A 120 4.75 -6.30 2.22
CA ASN A 120 5.67 -7.43 2.32
C ASN A 120 4.94 -8.75 2.46
N SER A 121 5.55 -9.82 2.01
CA SER A 121 5.00 -11.17 2.16
C SER A 121 5.36 -11.75 3.53
N TYR A 122 4.35 -12.03 4.37
CA TYR A 122 4.53 -12.64 5.68
C TYR A 122 5.03 -14.08 5.59
N ARG A 123 4.53 -14.82 4.60
CA ARG A 123 4.89 -16.22 4.37
C ARG A 123 6.00 -16.43 3.34
N HIS A 124 6.69 -15.37 2.95
CA HIS A 124 7.80 -15.41 1.99
C HIS A 124 7.39 -15.90 0.58
N GLN A 125 6.12 -15.69 0.20
CA GLN A 125 5.72 -15.91 -1.19
C GLN A 125 6.33 -14.83 -2.06
N ARG A 126 6.92 -15.25 -3.17
CA ARG A 126 7.57 -14.33 -4.10
C ARG A 126 6.54 -13.60 -4.94
N PHE A 127 6.73 -12.32 -5.12
CA PHE A 127 5.84 -11.43 -5.87
C PHE A 127 5.65 -11.86 -7.33
N ASP A 128 6.65 -12.50 -7.95
CA ASP A 128 6.54 -13.04 -9.31
C ASP A 128 5.55 -14.21 -9.45
N LYS A 129 5.02 -14.73 -8.36
CA LYS A 129 3.98 -15.76 -8.33
C LYS A 129 2.57 -15.21 -8.11
N ILE A 130 2.46 -13.99 -7.60
CA ILE A 130 1.19 -13.34 -7.27
C ILE A 130 0.59 -12.80 -8.58
N PRO A 131 -0.67 -13.14 -8.91
CA PRO A 131 -1.23 -12.82 -10.22
C PRO A 131 -1.43 -11.33 -10.45
N TYR A 132 -1.69 -10.57 -9.42
CA TYR A 132 -1.77 -9.10 -9.43
C TYR A 132 -1.56 -8.55 -8.04
N MET A 133 -1.06 -7.33 -7.98
CA MET A 133 -0.97 -6.50 -6.78
C MET A 133 -1.25 -5.05 -7.17
N GLY A 134 -1.84 -4.29 -6.27
CA GLY A 134 -2.13 -2.89 -6.53
C GLY A 134 -2.32 -2.06 -5.27
N LEU A 135 -2.20 -0.76 -5.46
CA LEU A 135 -2.53 0.26 -4.47
C LEU A 135 -3.54 1.21 -5.09
N ARG A 136 -4.61 1.52 -4.38
CA ARG A 136 -5.49 2.64 -4.70
C ARG A 136 -5.52 3.66 -3.57
N ILE A 137 -5.56 4.93 -3.94
CA ILE A 137 -5.72 6.04 -3.01
C ILE A 137 -7.07 6.66 -3.29
N TYR A 138 -7.93 6.74 -2.27
CA TYR A 138 -9.31 7.19 -2.46
C TYR A 138 -9.87 7.92 -1.25
N THR A 139 -11.02 8.55 -1.46
CA THR A 139 -11.87 9.12 -0.41
C THR A 139 -13.28 8.56 -0.52
N THR A 140 -14.04 8.69 0.55
CA THR A 140 -15.46 8.31 0.62
C THR A 140 -16.26 9.45 1.23
N THR A 141 -17.54 9.53 0.89
CA THR A 141 -18.43 10.57 1.41
C THR A 141 -18.77 10.41 2.88
N ASP A 142 -18.73 9.18 3.39
CA ASP A 142 -19.04 8.85 4.79
C ASP A 142 -17.79 8.74 5.69
N GLY A 143 -16.59 8.96 5.12
CA GLY A 143 -15.31 8.86 5.84
C GLY A 143 -14.95 7.46 6.34
N ARG A 144 -15.57 6.40 5.78
CA ARG A 144 -15.28 4.99 6.10
C ARG A 144 -14.60 4.30 4.91
N PRO A 145 -13.74 3.31 5.15
CA PRO A 145 -13.13 2.54 4.07
C PRO A 145 -14.19 1.74 3.29
N VAL A 146 -13.85 1.36 2.06
CA VAL A 146 -14.68 0.46 1.26
C VAL A 146 -14.75 -0.91 1.93
N THR A 147 -15.96 -1.38 2.22
CA THR A 147 -16.21 -2.66 2.89
C THR A 147 -17.21 -3.56 2.13
N ARG A 148 -17.62 -3.14 0.92
CA ARG A 148 -18.57 -3.88 0.09
C ARG A 148 -18.18 -3.81 -1.36
N PRO A 149 -18.33 -4.91 -2.11
CA PRO A 149 -18.23 -4.89 -3.56
C PRO A 149 -19.19 -3.84 -4.16
N ASN A 150 -18.80 -3.26 -5.29
CA ASN A 150 -19.55 -2.21 -5.98
C ASN A 150 -19.72 -0.88 -5.20
N SER A 151 -18.98 -0.66 -4.14
CA SER A 151 -18.82 0.68 -3.56
C SER A 151 -18.22 1.60 -4.62
N ASN A 152 -18.66 2.85 -4.64
CA ASN A 152 -18.16 3.84 -5.60
C ASN A 152 -17.35 4.93 -4.87
N PRO A 153 -16.11 4.62 -4.41
CA PRO A 153 -15.24 5.61 -3.78
C PRO A 153 -14.79 6.65 -4.82
N ASN A 154 -14.48 7.85 -4.35
CA ASN A 154 -13.78 8.82 -5.18
C ASN A 154 -12.29 8.45 -5.23
N VAL A 155 -11.89 7.72 -6.27
CA VAL A 155 -10.51 7.29 -6.46
C VAL A 155 -9.66 8.44 -6.99
N LEU A 156 -8.69 8.87 -6.20
CA LEU A 156 -7.71 9.91 -6.54
C LEU A 156 -6.64 9.35 -7.46
N ALA A 157 -6.09 8.19 -7.09
CA ALA A 157 -5.04 7.54 -7.85
C ALA A 157 -5.07 6.01 -7.72
N LYS A 158 -4.57 5.32 -8.77
CA LYS A 158 -4.28 3.89 -8.76
C LYS A 158 -2.81 3.69 -9.11
N TYR A 159 -2.19 2.73 -8.47
CA TYR A 159 -0.85 2.26 -8.78
C TYR A 159 -0.91 0.75 -8.94
N ASN A 160 -1.05 0.30 -10.19
CA ASN A 160 -0.91 -1.11 -10.52
C ASN A 160 0.57 -1.45 -10.48
N LEU A 161 0.89 -2.51 -9.76
CA LEU A 161 2.25 -2.97 -9.58
C LEU A 161 2.55 -3.98 -10.67
N ASP A 162 3.24 -3.53 -11.71
CA ASP A 162 3.63 -4.36 -12.84
C ASP A 162 5.06 -4.87 -12.66
N ASN A 163 5.27 -6.14 -12.98
CA ASN A 163 6.60 -6.75 -12.97
C ASN A 163 7.40 -6.30 -14.18
N ASP A 164 8.31 -5.34 -14.03
CA ASP A 164 9.30 -5.04 -15.06
C ASP A 164 10.60 -5.83 -14.77
N SER A 165 10.77 -6.93 -15.48
CA SER A 165 11.95 -7.79 -15.33
C SER A 165 13.26 -7.12 -15.82
N ASN A 166 13.18 -6.02 -16.53
CA ASN A 166 14.34 -5.29 -17.04
C ASN A 166 14.80 -4.18 -16.07
N ASP A 167 13.96 -3.76 -15.13
CA ASP A 167 14.33 -2.80 -14.08
C ASP A 167 14.62 -3.56 -12.78
N PRO A 168 15.90 -3.62 -12.34
CA PRO A 168 16.27 -4.35 -11.12
C PRO A 168 15.63 -3.78 -9.85
N ASP A 169 15.17 -2.53 -9.87
CA ASP A 169 14.52 -1.86 -8.75
C ASP A 169 13.01 -2.17 -8.63
N THR A 170 12.39 -2.65 -9.72
CA THR A 170 10.94 -2.92 -9.79
C THR A 170 10.62 -4.35 -10.20
N THR A 171 11.62 -5.19 -10.49
CA THR A 171 11.40 -6.61 -10.79
C THR A 171 10.80 -7.35 -9.59
N PHE A 172 9.86 -8.26 -9.85
CA PHE A 172 9.26 -9.11 -8.84
C PHE A 172 9.99 -10.45 -8.66
N VAL A 173 10.93 -10.76 -9.57
CA VAL A 173 11.66 -12.04 -9.55
C VAL A 173 12.49 -12.15 -8.28
N GLY A 174 12.13 -13.11 -7.41
CA GLY A 174 12.81 -13.33 -6.14
C GLY A 174 12.60 -12.22 -5.10
N ARG A 175 11.56 -11.40 -5.26
CA ARG A 175 11.23 -10.31 -4.33
C ARG A 175 10.04 -10.69 -3.45
N GLU A 176 10.08 -10.23 -2.20
CA GLU A 176 9.10 -10.52 -1.15
C GLU A 176 8.58 -9.24 -0.49
N ALA A 177 9.13 -8.08 -0.85
CA ALA A 177 8.71 -6.79 -0.32
C ALA A 177 8.84 -5.67 -1.34
N ILE A 178 8.00 -4.63 -1.19
CA ILE A 178 7.99 -3.44 -2.02
C ILE A 178 7.74 -2.20 -1.16
N ILE A 179 8.50 -1.15 -1.42
CA ILE A 179 8.21 0.20 -0.96
C ILE A 179 7.29 0.83 -2.00
N LEU A 180 5.99 0.89 -1.71
CA LEU A 180 4.96 1.40 -2.60
C LEU A 180 5.17 2.88 -2.94
N GLY A 181 5.56 3.65 -1.94
CA GLY A 181 5.77 5.08 -2.04
C GLY A 181 5.68 5.75 -0.68
N TYR A 182 5.61 7.06 -0.68
CA TYR A 182 5.48 7.82 0.56
C TYR A 182 4.62 9.07 0.40
N ALA A 183 3.83 9.37 1.43
CA ALA A 183 3.22 10.68 1.60
C ALA A 183 4.22 11.62 2.27
N TYR A 184 4.21 12.89 1.90
CA TYR A 184 5.12 13.91 2.41
C TYR A 184 4.48 15.28 2.46
N ARG A 185 4.93 16.12 3.41
CA ARG A 185 4.49 17.52 3.50
C ARG A 185 5.24 18.38 2.48
N LYS A 186 4.51 19.22 1.77
CA LYS A 186 5.09 20.24 0.91
C LYS A 186 4.12 21.43 0.76
N ASP A 187 4.59 22.63 1.03
CA ASP A 187 3.83 23.88 0.89
C ASP A 187 2.51 23.86 1.69
N GLY A 188 2.52 23.23 2.88
CA GLY A 188 1.34 23.08 3.73
C GLY A 188 0.35 22.01 3.29
N GLU A 189 0.67 21.22 2.26
CA GLU A 189 -0.16 20.16 1.73
C GLU A 189 0.53 18.80 1.87
N TRP A 190 -0.28 17.73 1.95
CA TRP A 190 0.19 16.36 1.82
C TRP A 190 0.16 15.94 0.35
N LYS A 191 1.25 15.35 -0.11
CA LYS A 191 1.39 14.76 -1.45
C LYS A 191 1.88 13.33 -1.33
N PHE A 192 1.55 12.49 -2.29
CA PHE A 192 2.10 11.13 -2.38
C PHE A 192 3.00 11.02 -3.59
N LYS A 193 4.12 10.31 -3.44
CA LYS A 193 5.03 9.92 -4.53
C LYS A 193 5.12 8.41 -4.59
N ALA A 194 4.79 7.83 -5.76
CA ALA A 194 4.93 6.41 -6.03
C ALA A 194 6.42 6.04 -6.25
N LEU A 195 6.86 4.94 -5.68
CA LEU A 195 8.22 4.41 -5.81
C LEU A 195 8.23 3.07 -6.54
N GLY A 196 7.65 2.02 -5.96
CA GLY A 196 7.65 0.69 -6.53
C GLY A 196 8.99 -0.05 -6.40
N ASN A 197 9.85 0.35 -5.47
CA ASN A 197 11.14 -0.30 -5.26
C ASN A 197 10.96 -1.62 -4.52
N THR A 198 11.42 -2.70 -5.13
CA THR A 198 11.30 -4.06 -4.60
C THR A 198 12.58 -4.54 -3.93
N GLY A 199 12.44 -5.49 -3.01
CA GLY A 199 13.57 -6.11 -2.31
C GLY A 199 13.26 -7.50 -1.78
N SER A 200 14.31 -8.20 -1.37
CA SER A 200 14.22 -9.50 -0.69
C SER A 200 14.25 -9.32 0.83
N TRP A 201 13.72 -8.19 1.30
CA TRP A 201 13.63 -7.90 2.74
C TRP A 201 12.55 -8.77 3.36
N GLN A 202 12.92 -9.51 4.40
CA GLN A 202 12.08 -10.54 5.02
C GLN A 202 11.30 -10.05 6.23
N SER A 203 11.48 -8.78 6.61
CA SER A 203 10.77 -8.20 7.75
C SER A 203 10.60 -6.69 7.60
N ILE A 204 9.59 -6.14 8.26
CA ILE A 204 9.39 -4.68 8.37
C ILE A 204 10.66 -4.00 8.88
N GLY A 205 11.34 -4.59 9.88
CA GLY A 205 12.57 -4.03 10.45
C GLY A 205 13.75 -3.97 9.47
N GLU A 206 13.80 -4.85 8.47
CA GLU A 206 14.79 -4.76 7.39
C GLU A 206 14.46 -3.64 6.42
N ILE A 207 13.17 -3.50 6.07
CA ILE A 207 12.70 -2.42 5.20
C ILE A 207 12.93 -1.06 5.86
N GLU A 208 12.59 -0.92 7.14
CA GLU A 208 12.80 0.31 7.91
C GLU A 208 14.25 0.81 7.86
N ARG A 209 15.22 -0.09 7.88
CA ARG A 209 16.65 0.26 7.83
C ARG A 209 17.08 0.84 6.48
N VAL A 210 16.50 0.38 5.39
CA VAL A 210 16.85 0.83 4.03
C VAL A 210 15.98 1.98 3.54
N LEU A 211 14.80 2.15 4.11
CA LEU A 211 13.78 3.12 3.70
C LEU A 211 14.29 4.56 3.54
N PRO A 212 15.18 5.10 4.42
CA PRO A 212 15.73 6.45 4.26
C PRO A 212 16.47 6.70 2.93
N ASN A 213 16.92 5.65 2.25
CA ASN A 213 17.63 5.77 0.98
C ASN A 213 16.70 5.99 -0.22
N PHE A 214 15.39 5.75 -0.06
CA PHE A 214 14.38 5.83 -1.13
C PHE A 214 13.51 7.09 -1.05
N ILE A 215 13.52 7.79 0.08
CA ILE A 215 12.72 9.00 0.35
C ILE A 215 13.49 10.28 0.02
#